data_91fb55bebda40ce7992dd303511b9286
#
_entry.id   91fb55bebda40ce7992dd303511b9286
#
_cell.length_a   1.000
_cell.length_b   1.000
_cell.length_c   1.000
_cell.angle_alpha   90.00
_cell.angle_beta   90.00
_cell.angle_gamma   90.00
#
_symmetry.space_group_name_H-M   'P 1'
#
loop_
_entity.id
_entity.type
_entity.pdbx_description
1 polymer ?
#
loop_
_entity_poly.entity_id
_entity_poly.type
_entity_poly.pdbx_seq_one_letter_code
_entity_poly.pdbx_strand_id
1 'polypeptide(L)'
;MSLTKRDLIIHLAETLGMQQNDVAKIVDTTLATIADSLAEGKRWELRDFGVFEVKSRLPRKGRNPRTGEEATVPKRKVVAFRAGKRMREQISNGTVHTTESPSNGSTRKQTSPSSSSHESETDSSVKETSHA
;
A
#
# COMPACT_ATOMS: atom_id res chain seq x y z
N MET A 1 -16.28 -18.73 4.26
CA MET A 1 -15.76 -19.34 5.50
C MET A 1 -14.74 -18.38 6.11
N SER A 2 -14.92 -18.00 7.36
CA SER A 2 -14.01 -17.06 8.04
C SER A 2 -13.20 -17.80 9.07
N LEU A 3 -11.87 -17.70 9.01
CA LEU A 3 -10.98 -18.21 10.03
C LEU A 3 -10.83 -17.17 11.13
N THR A 4 -10.76 -17.63 12.37
CA THR A 4 -10.62 -16.80 13.55
C THR A 4 -9.18 -16.86 14.12
N LYS A 5 -8.86 -15.95 15.04
CA LYS A 5 -7.59 -16.01 15.78
C LYS A 5 -7.41 -17.35 16.49
N ARG A 6 -8.51 -17.94 17.00
CA ARG A 6 -8.49 -19.24 17.67
C ARG A 6 -8.07 -20.36 16.72
N ASP A 7 -8.61 -20.36 15.51
CA ASP A 7 -8.27 -21.35 14.48
C ASP A 7 -6.80 -21.27 14.10
N LEU A 8 -6.27 -20.04 14.00
CA LEU A 8 -4.85 -19.79 13.77
C LEU A 8 -3.99 -20.38 14.91
N ILE A 9 -4.36 -20.14 16.16
CA ILE A 9 -3.63 -20.65 17.33
C ILE A 9 -3.62 -22.18 17.35
N ILE A 10 -4.75 -22.82 17.08
CA ILE A 10 -4.86 -24.29 17.03
C ILE A 10 -3.94 -24.83 15.94
N HIS A 11 -4.05 -24.30 14.74
CA HIS A 11 -3.22 -24.72 13.60
C HIS A 11 -1.72 -24.56 13.86
N LEU A 12 -1.31 -23.44 14.45
CA LEU A 12 0.09 -23.20 14.81
C LEU A 12 0.58 -24.14 15.90
N ALA A 13 -0.24 -24.40 16.92
CA ALA A 13 0.09 -25.31 18.01
C ALA A 13 0.33 -26.73 17.50
N GLU A 14 -0.51 -27.22 16.60
CA GLU A 14 -0.37 -28.51 15.95
C GLU A 14 0.89 -28.57 15.06
N THR A 15 1.10 -27.53 14.24
CA THR A 15 2.24 -27.49 13.31
C THR A 15 3.58 -27.41 14.03
N LEU A 16 3.67 -26.67 15.15
CA LEU A 16 4.89 -26.44 15.90
C LEU A 16 5.10 -27.44 17.05
N GLY A 17 4.09 -28.26 17.37
CA GLY A 17 4.13 -29.17 18.52
C GLY A 17 4.18 -28.44 19.87
N MET A 18 3.60 -27.23 19.94
CA MET A 18 3.59 -26.37 21.13
C MET A 18 2.24 -26.38 21.82
N GLN A 19 2.21 -26.00 23.10
CA GLN A 19 0.95 -25.82 23.81
C GLN A 19 0.18 -24.62 23.29
N GLN A 20 -1.14 -24.76 23.14
CA GLN A 20 -2.01 -23.68 22.63
C GLN A 20 -1.91 -22.38 23.45
N ASN A 21 -1.72 -22.47 24.76
CA ASN A 21 -1.58 -21.33 25.64
C ASN A 21 -0.32 -20.49 25.32
N ASP A 22 0.79 -21.15 25.01
CA ASP A 22 2.03 -20.46 24.68
C ASP A 22 1.97 -19.83 23.28
N VAL A 23 1.39 -20.56 22.34
CA VAL A 23 1.11 -20.02 21.00
C VAL A 23 0.15 -18.84 21.06
N ALA A 24 -0.88 -18.90 21.89
CA ALA A 24 -1.82 -17.79 22.08
C ALA A 24 -1.10 -16.52 22.57
N LYS A 25 -0.22 -16.65 23.57
CA LYS A 25 0.59 -15.53 24.07
C LYS A 25 1.48 -14.92 22.98
N ILE A 26 2.14 -15.77 22.20
CA ILE A 26 3.00 -15.32 21.09
C ILE A 26 2.18 -14.55 20.05
N VAL A 27 1.06 -15.10 19.62
CA VAL A 27 0.17 -14.47 18.63
C VAL A 27 -0.37 -13.15 19.15
N ASP A 28 -0.88 -13.13 20.38
CA ASP A 28 -1.46 -11.93 21.00
C ASP A 28 -0.40 -10.84 21.17
N THR A 29 0.78 -11.17 21.66
CA THR A 29 1.89 -10.22 21.80
C THR A 29 2.33 -9.68 20.45
N THR A 30 2.42 -10.53 19.43
CA THR A 30 2.81 -10.11 18.08
C THR A 30 1.81 -9.12 17.50
N LEU A 31 0.53 -9.43 17.56
CA LEU A 31 -0.53 -8.54 17.03
C LEU A 31 -0.60 -7.24 17.82
N ALA A 32 -0.47 -7.28 19.15
CA ALA A 32 -0.44 -6.08 19.98
C ALA A 32 0.75 -5.18 19.63
N THR A 33 1.96 -5.74 19.53
CA THR A 33 3.17 -4.98 19.17
C THR A 33 3.03 -4.29 17.80
N ILE A 34 2.44 -4.97 16.82
CA ILE A 34 2.18 -4.38 15.50
C ILE A 34 1.16 -3.23 15.63
N ALA A 35 0.07 -3.44 16.37
CA ALA A 35 -0.98 -2.44 16.57
C ALA A 35 -0.45 -1.17 17.27
N ASP A 36 0.32 -1.34 18.35
CA ASP A 36 0.90 -0.24 19.12
C ASP A 36 1.86 0.59 18.27
N SER A 37 2.73 -0.07 17.51
CA SER A 37 3.66 0.61 16.60
C SER A 37 2.94 1.37 15.50
N LEU A 38 1.84 0.83 14.96
CA LEU A 38 1.02 1.52 13.97
C LEU A 38 0.28 2.71 14.59
N ALA A 39 -0.16 2.64 15.84
CA ALA A 39 -0.76 3.76 16.56
C ALA A 39 0.22 4.92 16.70
N GLU A 40 1.51 4.65 16.90
CA GLU A 40 2.60 5.63 16.90
C GLU A 40 2.92 6.18 15.48
N GLY A 41 2.32 5.62 14.44
CA GLY A 41 2.55 6.02 13.05
C GLY A 41 3.74 5.34 12.38
N LYS A 42 4.32 4.33 13.01
CA LYS A 42 5.39 3.53 12.41
C LYS A 42 4.84 2.60 11.33
N ARG A 43 5.69 2.22 10.39
CA ARG A 43 5.38 1.28 9.32
C ARG A 43 6.00 -0.08 9.64
N TRP A 44 5.23 -1.14 9.44
CA TRP A 44 5.73 -2.51 9.52
C TRP A 44 5.90 -3.12 8.14
N GLU A 45 7.09 -3.57 7.83
CA GLU A 45 7.39 -4.32 6.63
C GLU A 45 7.78 -5.75 7.02
N LEU A 46 6.89 -6.68 6.77
CA LEU A 46 7.10 -8.11 6.95
C LEU A 46 7.45 -8.71 5.59
N ARG A 47 8.74 -8.99 5.40
CA ARG A 47 9.24 -9.52 4.14
C ARG A 47 8.43 -10.74 3.72
N ASP A 48 8.12 -10.85 2.43
CA ASP A 48 7.31 -11.91 1.81
C ASP A 48 5.83 -11.94 2.19
N PHE A 49 5.44 -11.37 3.33
CA PHE A 49 4.06 -11.30 3.78
C PHE A 49 3.36 -10.02 3.31
N GLY A 50 3.87 -8.87 3.70
CA GLY A 50 3.28 -7.60 3.32
C GLY A 50 3.71 -6.43 4.18
N VAL A 51 3.09 -5.30 3.93
CA VAL A 51 3.38 -4.04 4.59
C VAL A 51 2.12 -3.47 5.22
N PHE A 52 2.22 -3.11 6.50
CA PHE A 52 1.21 -2.33 7.21
C PHE A 52 1.67 -0.88 7.30
N GLU A 53 0.83 0.04 6.88
CA GLU A 53 1.10 1.48 6.94
C GLU A 53 -0.12 2.26 7.41
N VAL A 54 0.12 3.38 8.08
CA VAL A 54 -0.95 4.29 8.48
C VAL A 54 -1.09 5.39 7.44
N LYS A 55 -2.29 5.52 6.87
CA LYS A 55 -2.63 6.57 5.90
C LYS A 55 -3.60 7.56 6.50
N SER A 56 -3.29 8.83 6.33
CA SER A 56 -4.24 9.92 6.64
C SER A 56 -5.18 10.12 5.46
N ARG A 57 -6.48 9.98 5.72
CA ARG A 57 -7.53 10.34 4.76
C ARG A 57 -7.96 11.78 5.01
N LEU A 58 -7.89 12.59 3.97
CA LEU A 58 -8.35 13.98 4.03
C LEU A 58 -9.87 14.06 4.25
N PRO A 59 -10.36 15.13 4.87
CA PRO A 59 -11.79 15.34 4.99
C PRO A 59 -12.41 15.45 3.60
N ARG A 60 -13.57 14.87 3.44
CA ARG A 60 -14.31 14.92 2.18
C ARG A 60 -15.78 15.23 2.45
N LYS A 61 -16.40 15.93 1.53
CA LYS A 61 -17.85 16.08 1.52
C LYS A 61 -18.47 14.75 1.09
N GLY A 62 -19.29 14.20 1.95
CA GLY A 62 -20.14 13.07 1.67
C GLY A 62 -21.57 13.53 1.57
N ARG A 63 -22.46 12.71 1.03
CA ARG A 63 -23.88 12.96 1.02
C ARG A 63 -24.59 11.80 1.71
N ASN A 64 -25.51 12.09 2.60
CA ASN A 64 -26.32 11.07 3.25
C ASN A 64 -27.26 10.46 2.21
N PRO A 65 -27.18 9.15 1.90
CA PRO A 65 -28.00 8.54 0.85
C PRO A 65 -29.50 8.55 1.18
N ARG A 66 -29.87 8.73 2.46
CA ARG A 66 -31.24 8.71 2.94
C ARG A 66 -31.89 10.09 2.92
N THR A 67 -31.16 11.15 3.28
CA THR A 67 -31.68 12.52 3.41
C THR A 67 -31.23 13.45 2.30
N GLY A 68 -30.17 13.10 1.55
CA GLY A 68 -29.59 13.93 0.51
C GLY A 68 -28.71 15.08 1.05
N GLU A 69 -28.64 15.24 2.37
CA GLU A 69 -27.88 16.31 3.04
C GLU A 69 -26.37 16.11 2.92
N GLU A 70 -25.65 17.22 2.79
CA GLU A 70 -24.19 17.20 2.81
C GLU A 70 -23.67 16.90 4.23
N ALA A 71 -22.90 15.83 4.36
CA ALA A 71 -22.21 15.48 5.59
C ALA A 71 -20.70 15.58 5.37
N THR A 72 -20.02 16.35 6.20
CA THR A 72 -18.57 16.44 6.16
C THR A 72 -17.95 15.24 6.89
N VAL A 73 -17.21 14.39 6.16
CA VAL A 73 -16.44 13.30 6.74
C VAL A 73 -15.11 13.88 7.24
N PRO A 74 -14.83 13.84 8.54
CA PRO A 74 -13.61 14.44 9.09
C PRO A 74 -12.35 13.68 8.65
N LYS A 75 -11.18 14.33 8.80
CA LYS A 75 -9.87 13.69 8.63
C LYS A 75 -9.75 12.49 9.58
N ARG A 76 -9.34 11.35 9.04
CA ARG A 76 -9.10 10.14 9.83
C ARG A 76 -7.85 9.41 9.41
N LYS A 77 -7.23 8.72 10.37
CA LYS A 77 -6.15 7.77 10.09
C LYS A 77 -6.75 6.39 9.85
N VAL A 78 -6.25 5.69 8.87
CA VAL A 78 -6.64 4.30 8.55
C VAL A 78 -5.40 3.45 8.39
N VAL A 79 -5.47 2.21 8.84
CA VAL A 79 -4.41 1.23 8.59
C VAL A 79 -4.66 0.62 7.22
N ALA A 80 -3.63 0.63 6.38
CA ALA A 80 -3.64 -0.02 5.08
C ALA A 80 -2.66 -1.19 5.10
N PHE A 81 -3.12 -2.35 4.63
CA PHE A 81 -2.28 -3.52 4.39
C PHE A 81 -2.03 -3.64 2.89
N ARG A 82 -0.77 -3.89 2.53
CA ARG A 82 -0.36 -4.18 1.15
C ARG A 82 0.34 -5.52 1.13
N ALA A 83 -0.25 -6.49 0.47
CA ALA A 83 0.31 -7.83 0.34
C ALA A 83 1.68 -7.81 -0.34
N GLY A 84 2.60 -8.62 0.15
CA GLY A 84 3.92 -8.85 -0.44
C GLY A 84 3.84 -9.64 -1.75
N LYS A 85 4.96 -9.72 -2.47
CA LYS A 85 5.03 -10.40 -3.77
C LYS A 85 4.60 -11.86 -3.67
N ARG A 86 5.17 -12.60 -2.73
CA ARG A 86 4.85 -14.02 -2.52
C ARG A 86 3.36 -14.26 -2.25
N MET A 87 2.76 -13.48 -1.37
CA MET A 87 1.33 -13.58 -1.06
C MET A 87 0.47 -13.30 -2.29
N ARG A 88 0.79 -12.27 -3.07
CA ARG A 88 0.06 -11.96 -4.31
C ARG A 88 0.15 -13.07 -5.33
N GLU A 89 1.34 -13.67 -5.52
CA GLU A 89 1.54 -14.77 -6.43
C GLU A 89 0.77 -16.03 -5.98
N GLN A 90 0.77 -16.33 -4.69
CA GLN A 90 -0.01 -17.45 -4.15
C GLN A 90 -1.51 -17.29 -4.37
N ILE A 91 -2.03 -16.06 -4.19
CA ILE A 91 -3.45 -15.76 -4.42
C ILE A 91 -3.78 -15.78 -5.91
N SER A 92 -2.91 -15.28 -6.78
CA SER A 92 -3.12 -15.27 -8.24
C SER A 92 -3.04 -16.65 -8.87
N ASN A 93 -2.19 -17.53 -8.33
CA ASN A 93 -2.03 -18.90 -8.82
C ASN A 93 -3.08 -19.87 -8.24
N GLY A 94 -3.70 -19.49 -7.12
CA GLY A 94 -4.87 -20.18 -6.59
C GLY A 94 -6.12 -19.57 -7.23
N THR A 95 -6.94 -20.38 -7.88
CA THR A 95 -8.20 -19.98 -8.55
C THR A 95 -9.16 -19.34 -7.55
N VAL A 96 -8.98 -18.08 -7.26
CA VAL A 96 -9.96 -17.28 -6.52
C VAL A 96 -10.54 -16.28 -7.51
N HIS A 97 -11.78 -16.49 -7.89
CA HIS A 97 -12.56 -15.48 -8.58
C HIS A 97 -12.70 -14.26 -7.65
N THR A 98 -11.82 -13.31 -7.80
CA THR A 98 -11.99 -12.00 -7.18
C THR A 98 -12.70 -11.13 -8.19
N THR A 99 -13.91 -10.75 -7.88
CA THR A 99 -14.64 -9.67 -8.55
C THR A 99 -13.79 -8.41 -8.46
N GLU A 100 -13.15 -8.04 -9.55
CA GLU A 100 -12.46 -6.77 -9.71
C GLU A 100 -13.46 -5.64 -9.71
N SER A 101 -13.33 -4.73 -8.76
CA SER A 101 -13.92 -3.41 -8.87
C SER A 101 -13.08 -2.59 -9.87
N PRO A 102 -13.68 -2.01 -10.90
CA PRO A 102 -12.92 -1.27 -11.90
C PRO A 102 -12.33 0.01 -11.30
N SER A 103 -11.02 0.03 -11.18
CA SER A 103 -10.30 1.27 -10.93
C SER A 103 -10.32 2.11 -12.21
N ASN A 104 -10.92 3.26 -12.10
CA ASN A 104 -11.04 4.31 -13.10
C ASN A 104 -9.67 4.65 -13.70
N GLY A 105 -9.41 4.13 -14.90
CA GLY A 105 -8.23 4.44 -15.70
C GLY A 105 -8.37 5.83 -16.32
N SER A 106 -7.65 6.78 -15.81
CA SER A 106 -7.47 8.08 -16.46
C SER A 106 -6.53 7.91 -17.65
N THR A 107 -7.12 7.83 -18.84
CA THR A 107 -6.44 7.85 -20.14
C THR A 107 -5.77 9.21 -20.32
N ARG A 108 -4.46 9.27 -20.16
CA ARG A 108 -3.68 10.42 -20.59
C ARG A 108 -3.29 10.22 -22.05
N LYS A 109 -4.02 10.89 -22.91
CA LYS A 109 -3.79 11.02 -24.34
C LYS A 109 -2.44 11.68 -24.58
N GLN A 110 -1.47 10.93 -25.09
CA GLN A 110 -0.26 11.49 -25.68
C GLN A 110 -0.58 11.92 -27.10
N THR A 111 -0.49 13.21 -27.33
CA THR A 111 -0.36 13.76 -28.67
C THR A 111 1.08 14.17 -28.88
N SER A 112 1.74 13.48 -29.76
CA SER A 112 2.98 13.91 -30.37
C SER A 112 2.68 14.99 -31.44
N PRO A 113 3.55 15.97 -31.63
CA PRO A 113 3.74 16.51 -32.95
C PRO A 113 5.16 16.26 -33.45
N SER A 114 5.20 15.85 -34.70
CA SER A 114 6.33 15.62 -35.57
C SER A 114 7.01 16.93 -35.98
N SER A 115 8.34 16.81 -36.11
CA SER A 115 9.23 17.39 -37.12
C SER A 115 9.10 18.85 -37.57
N SER A 116 10.17 19.59 -37.41
CA SER A 116 10.90 20.09 -38.58
C SER A 116 12.23 20.75 -38.20
N SER A 117 13.22 20.33 -38.93
CA SER A 117 14.54 20.82 -39.15
C SER A 117 14.69 22.36 -39.26
N HIS A 118 15.75 22.92 -38.71
CA HIS A 118 16.59 23.86 -39.48
C HIS A 118 17.97 24.00 -38.83
N GLU A 119 18.98 23.82 -39.70
CA GLU A 119 20.40 24.07 -39.51
C GLU A 119 20.69 25.56 -39.43
N SER A 120 21.77 25.91 -38.81
CA SER A 120 22.88 26.82 -39.20
C SER A 120 23.67 27.17 -37.93
N GLU A 121 24.88 26.66 -37.82
CA GLU A 121 26.20 27.23 -38.15
C GLU A 121 26.44 28.64 -37.63
N THR A 122 27.49 28.72 -36.89
CA THR A 122 28.73 29.51 -36.92
C THR A 122 29.10 29.90 -35.48
N ASP A 123 30.21 29.48 -35.02
CA ASP A 123 31.61 29.86 -35.18
C ASP A 123 32.13 30.82 -34.11
N SER A 124 33.31 30.42 -33.61
CA SER A 124 34.40 31.24 -33.09
C SER A 124 34.31 31.82 -31.67
N SER A 125 35.17 31.37 -30.84
CA SER A 125 36.54 31.77 -30.60
C SER A 125 36.81 32.37 -29.21
N VAL A 126 37.64 31.65 -28.46
CA VAL A 126 38.91 32.03 -27.84
C VAL A 126 38.94 33.05 -26.68
N LYS A 127 39.71 32.60 -25.73
CA LYS A 127 40.65 33.21 -24.75
C LYS A 127 40.18 33.16 -23.29
N GLU A 128 40.80 32.30 -22.46
CA GLU A 128 42.15 32.43 -21.83
C GLU A 128 42.33 33.69 -20.99
N THR A 129 42.52 33.47 -19.74
CA THR A 129 43.54 33.92 -18.77
C THR A 129 43.00 33.85 -17.36
N SER A 130 43.45 33.01 -16.44
CA SER A 130 44.70 33.09 -15.68
C SER A 130 44.77 34.23 -14.65
N HIS A 131 45.15 33.84 -13.42
CA HIS A 131 45.66 34.61 -12.25
C HIS A 131 44.59 35.06 -11.25
N ALA A 132 44.72 34.83 -9.99
CA ALA A 132 45.80 34.50 -9.04
C ALA A 132 45.20 33.88 -7.80
#